data_c4bab078c6616b902662a6965dcc3917
#
_entry.id   c4bab078c6616b902662a6965dcc3917
#
_cell.length_a   1.000
_cell.length_b   1.000
_cell.length_c   1.000
_cell.angle_alpha   90.00
_cell.angle_beta   90.00
_cell.angle_gamma   90.00
#
_symmetry.space_group_name_H-M   'P 1'
#
loop_
_entity.id
_entity.type
_entity.pdbx_description
1 polymer ?
#
loop_
_entity_poly.entity_id
_entity_poly.type
_entity_poly.pdbx_seq_one_letter_code
_entity_poly.pdbx_strand_id
1 'polypeptide(L)'
;SKKSIEGVPAVIASLPALMEEPFITSPYNGGKINSIASVLKENGYYSAFFHGGNNGTMGFDNFAFSAGYDNYFGRHEYGPHDYDGHWGVYDHKFYRWFAEKMNGMKQPFFTTLFTISSHHPFKVPDEFKDKFPKGDHPILESIAYADYALHTFFEYAQKQPWYHNTLFVITADHTGPSFTAKYETRKGIYEIPILFFMPGKLQPKEDNSVAQQCDIMPTVLGFLNIKQPFVAFGNNLFNPSSKRFAASFLQDTYQLISDDYLIQFDGTHLLNAYRWRKDDLLLTNVFNGDDTPFLNELNTLKAIIQQFNHRVLNNRLAVTP
;
A
#
# COMPACT_ATOMS: atom_id res chain seq x y z
N SER A 1 -4.17 0.54 5.91
CA SER A 1 -3.63 -0.66 6.57
C SER A 1 -2.88 -0.32 7.85
N LYS A 2 -2.80 -1.26 8.80
CA LYS A 2 -2.11 -1.08 10.09
C LYS A 2 -0.87 -1.96 10.22
N LYS A 3 -0.70 -2.90 9.31
CA LYS A 3 0.40 -3.88 9.29
C LYS A 3 0.84 -4.11 7.86
N SER A 4 2.11 -4.43 7.65
CA SER A 4 2.67 -4.72 6.33
C SER A 4 1.93 -5.86 5.62
N ILE A 5 1.53 -6.90 6.36
CA ILE A 5 0.78 -8.04 5.85
C ILE A 5 -0.63 -7.68 5.32
N GLU A 6 -1.16 -6.51 5.70
CA GLU A 6 -2.39 -5.92 5.18
C GLU A 6 -2.11 -4.92 4.05
N GLY A 7 -1.01 -4.16 4.17
CA GLY A 7 -0.63 -3.11 3.22
C GLY A 7 -0.26 -3.67 1.86
N VAL A 8 0.49 -4.76 1.81
CA VAL A 8 0.91 -5.38 0.55
C VAL A 8 -0.30 -5.81 -0.29
N PRO A 9 -1.29 -6.58 0.21
CA PRO A 9 -2.51 -6.91 -0.55
C PRO A 9 -3.31 -5.67 -0.98
N ALA A 10 -3.39 -4.64 -0.14
CA ALA A 10 -4.11 -3.41 -0.49
C ALA A 10 -3.45 -2.68 -1.68
N VAL A 11 -2.13 -2.58 -1.69
CA VAL A 11 -1.35 -1.91 -2.75
C VAL A 11 -1.40 -2.69 -4.08
N ILE A 12 -1.08 -3.99 -4.05
CA ILE A 12 -0.87 -4.75 -5.30
C ILE A 12 -2.13 -5.41 -5.85
N ALA A 13 -3.15 -5.65 -5.01
CA ALA A 13 -4.36 -6.36 -5.38
C ALA A 13 -5.66 -5.63 -5.01
N SER A 14 -5.58 -4.36 -4.58
CA SER A 14 -6.75 -3.55 -4.18
C SER A 14 -7.63 -4.25 -3.13
N LEU A 15 -7.05 -5.06 -2.23
CA LEU A 15 -7.76 -5.80 -1.18
C LEU A 15 -7.69 -5.04 0.15
N PRO A 16 -8.81 -4.49 0.64
CA PRO A 16 -8.83 -3.79 1.93
C PRO A 16 -8.71 -4.76 3.10
N ALA A 17 -8.10 -4.30 4.20
CA ALA A 17 -8.07 -5.04 5.47
C ALA A 17 -9.42 -4.85 6.20
N LEU A 18 -10.38 -5.73 5.92
CA LEU A 18 -11.74 -5.71 6.51
C LEU A 18 -12.05 -6.98 7.32
N MET A 19 -11.03 -7.70 7.77
CA MET A 19 -11.09 -8.88 8.63
C MET A 19 -10.12 -8.72 9.81
N GLU A 20 -10.37 -9.43 10.89
CA GLU A 20 -9.42 -9.54 12.01
C GLU A 20 -8.11 -10.20 11.58
N GLU A 21 -8.20 -11.33 10.87
CA GLU A 21 -7.03 -12.02 10.34
C GLU A 21 -6.63 -11.43 8.98
N PRO A 22 -5.35 -11.08 8.78
CA PRO A 22 -4.86 -10.60 7.48
C PRO A 22 -5.11 -11.62 6.36
N PHE A 23 -5.48 -11.15 5.18
CA PHE A 23 -5.83 -12.02 4.04
C PHE A 23 -4.73 -13.05 3.72
N ILE A 24 -3.46 -12.68 3.78
CA ILE A 24 -2.32 -13.55 3.45
C ILE A 24 -2.26 -14.81 4.35
N THR A 25 -2.61 -14.67 5.63
CA THR A 25 -2.60 -15.77 6.60
C THR A 25 -3.96 -16.45 6.76
N SER A 26 -4.98 -15.88 6.19
CA SER A 26 -6.35 -16.42 6.29
C SER A 26 -6.54 -17.68 5.44
N PRO A 27 -7.55 -18.52 5.74
CA PRO A 27 -7.88 -19.69 4.93
C PRO A 27 -8.36 -19.33 3.51
N TYR A 28 -8.56 -18.06 3.21
CA TYR A 28 -9.03 -17.57 1.90
C TYR A 28 -7.92 -17.22 0.92
N ASN A 29 -6.65 -17.26 1.33
CA ASN A 29 -5.49 -16.86 0.52
C ASN A 29 -5.17 -17.79 -0.66
N GLY A 30 -5.74 -19.02 -0.69
CA GLY A 30 -5.50 -20.00 -1.75
C GLY A 30 -6.29 -19.77 -3.04
N GLY A 31 -7.15 -18.75 -3.07
CA GLY A 31 -7.97 -18.43 -4.24
C GLY A 31 -7.26 -17.58 -5.30
N LYS A 32 -7.83 -17.57 -6.52
CA LYS A 32 -7.39 -16.63 -7.56
C LYS A 32 -7.78 -15.21 -7.18
N ILE A 33 -6.82 -14.29 -7.33
CA ILE A 33 -7.03 -12.86 -7.12
C ILE A 33 -6.62 -12.06 -8.36
N ASN A 34 -7.34 -10.98 -8.67
CA ASN A 34 -6.79 -9.96 -9.54
C ASN A 34 -5.78 -9.12 -8.76
N SER A 35 -4.63 -8.89 -9.38
CA SER A 35 -3.59 -7.99 -8.90
C SER A 35 -3.03 -7.20 -10.09
N ILE A 36 -2.21 -6.21 -9.83
CA ILE A 36 -1.47 -5.51 -10.90
C ILE A 36 -0.67 -6.54 -11.73
N ALA A 37 0.04 -7.46 -11.06
CA ALA A 37 0.87 -8.45 -11.73
C ALA A 37 0.05 -9.41 -12.59
N SER A 38 -1.05 -10.00 -12.05
CA SER A 38 -1.87 -10.96 -12.80
C SER A 38 -2.54 -10.32 -14.03
N VAL A 39 -3.02 -9.10 -13.90
CA VAL A 39 -3.65 -8.35 -15.01
C VAL A 39 -2.61 -7.94 -16.06
N LEU A 40 -1.44 -7.45 -15.64
CA LEU A 40 -0.37 -7.05 -16.56
C LEU A 40 0.28 -8.25 -17.26
N LYS A 41 0.34 -9.42 -16.62
CA LYS A 41 0.82 -10.66 -17.24
C LYS A 41 0.02 -11.03 -18.48
N GLU A 42 -1.31 -10.90 -18.45
CA GLU A 42 -2.19 -11.10 -19.61
C GLU A 42 -1.97 -10.04 -20.71
N ASN A 43 -1.31 -8.92 -20.39
CA ASN A 43 -0.90 -7.87 -21.32
C ASN A 43 0.60 -7.95 -21.71
N GLY A 44 1.25 -9.09 -21.47
CA GLY A 44 2.61 -9.38 -21.92
C GLY A 44 3.71 -8.80 -21.04
N TYR A 45 3.40 -8.26 -19.86
CA TYR A 45 4.41 -7.82 -18.90
C TYR A 45 5.05 -9.00 -18.17
N TYR A 46 6.35 -8.91 -17.98
CA TYR A 46 7.09 -9.71 -17.00
C TYR A 46 6.96 -9.03 -15.64
N SER A 47 6.82 -9.80 -14.56
CA SER A 47 6.64 -9.23 -13.23
C SER A 47 7.52 -9.86 -12.16
N ALA A 48 8.02 -9.02 -11.23
CA ALA A 48 8.85 -9.49 -10.14
C ALA A 48 8.57 -8.71 -8.85
N PHE A 49 8.49 -9.46 -7.73
CA PHE A 49 8.38 -8.90 -6.38
C PHE A 49 9.73 -8.95 -5.68
N PHE A 50 10.16 -7.85 -5.07
CA PHE A 50 11.42 -7.71 -4.36
C PHE A 50 11.16 -7.37 -2.89
N HIS A 51 11.82 -8.10 -2.00
CA HIS A 51 11.77 -7.82 -0.56
C HIS A 51 13.08 -8.26 0.09
N GLY A 52 13.84 -7.33 0.66
CA GLY A 52 15.15 -7.61 1.25
C GLY A 52 15.13 -8.55 2.46
N GLY A 53 13.96 -8.93 2.96
CA GLY A 53 13.76 -9.89 4.05
C GLY A 53 14.03 -11.33 3.66
N ASN A 54 14.04 -12.22 4.67
CA ASN A 54 14.13 -13.66 4.44
C ASN A 54 12.92 -14.13 3.63
N ASN A 55 13.17 -15.05 2.67
CA ASN A 55 12.08 -15.70 1.96
C ASN A 55 11.15 -16.42 2.97
N GLY A 56 9.86 -16.37 2.74
CA GLY A 56 8.84 -16.85 3.68
C GLY A 56 8.38 -15.84 4.74
N THR A 57 9.07 -14.70 4.90
CA THR A 57 8.63 -13.66 5.85
C THR A 57 7.19 -13.25 5.56
N MET A 58 6.31 -13.36 6.58
CA MET A 58 4.87 -13.03 6.51
C MET A 58 4.12 -13.69 5.33
N GLY A 59 4.71 -14.70 4.66
CA GLY A 59 4.13 -15.38 3.50
C GLY A 59 4.13 -14.54 2.22
N PHE A 60 4.94 -13.49 2.14
CA PHE A 60 4.97 -12.57 0.99
C PHE A 60 5.40 -13.23 -0.31
N ASP A 61 6.31 -14.20 -0.27
CA ASP A 61 6.73 -14.97 -1.44
C ASP A 61 5.57 -15.80 -2.02
N ASN A 62 4.88 -16.58 -1.19
CA ASN A 62 3.71 -17.34 -1.61
C ASN A 62 2.58 -16.43 -2.10
N PHE A 63 2.36 -15.31 -1.42
CA PHE A 63 1.35 -14.34 -1.84
C PHE A 63 1.70 -13.68 -3.17
N ALA A 64 2.97 -13.34 -3.41
CA ALA A 64 3.41 -12.78 -4.69
C ALA A 64 3.13 -13.75 -5.85
N PHE A 65 3.45 -15.04 -5.70
CA PHE A 65 3.11 -16.04 -6.72
C PHE A 65 1.60 -16.20 -6.91
N SER A 66 0.81 -16.24 -5.82
CA SER A 66 -0.65 -16.29 -5.89
C SER A 66 -1.23 -15.03 -6.55
N ALA A 67 -0.59 -13.89 -6.36
CA ALA A 67 -0.92 -12.62 -7.02
C ALA A 67 -0.44 -12.53 -8.48
N GLY A 68 0.19 -13.59 -9.02
CA GLY A 68 0.55 -13.71 -10.43
C GLY A 68 1.92 -13.18 -10.81
N TYR A 69 2.77 -12.81 -9.86
CA TYR A 69 4.17 -12.46 -10.17
C TYR A 69 4.92 -13.66 -10.75
N ASP A 70 5.78 -13.38 -11.73
CA ASP A 70 6.62 -14.41 -12.36
C ASP A 70 7.79 -14.80 -11.48
N ASN A 71 8.33 -13.87 -10.68
CA ASN A 71 9.43 -14.11 -9.77
C ASN A 71 9.29 -13.36 -8.45
N TYR A 72 9.92 -13.93 -7.41
CA TYR A 72 10.16 -13.30 -6.12
C TYR A 72 11.66 -13.26 -5.86
N PHE A 73 12.15 -12.11 -5.42
CA PHE A 73 13.57 -11.89 -5.11
C PHE A 73 13.67 -11.42 -3.65
N GLY A 74 14.11 -12.32 -2.81
CA GLY A 74 14.34 -12.08 -1.40
C GLY A 74 15.81 -12.02 -1.02
N ARG A 75 16.09 -12.15 0.27
CA ARG A 75 17.45 -12.23 0.78
C ARG A 75 18.21 -13.43 0.23
N HIS A 76 17.53 -14.56 -0.04
CA HIS A 76 18.15 -15.75 -0.60
C HIS A 76 18.77 -15.47 -1.98
N GLU A 77 18.05 -14.76 -2.85
CA GLU A 77 18.50 -14.40 -4.20
C GLU A 77 19.51 -13.24 -4.20
N TYR A 78 19.51 -12.40 -3.16
CA TYR A 78 20.53 -11.37 -2.96
C TYR A 78 21.86 -11.96 -2.53
N GLY A 79 21.84 -12.88 -1.58
CA GLY A 79 23.03 -13.52 -1.00
C GLY A 79 23.25 -13.17 0.48
N PRO A 80 24.32 -13.69 1.09
CA PRO A 80 24.55 -13.60 2.54
C PRO A 80 25.07 -12.23 3.03
N HIS A 81 25.29 -11.28 2.12
CA HIS A 81 25.93 -10.00 2.42
C HIS A 81 24.90 -8.95 2.88
N ASP A 82 25.42 -7.86 3.49
CA ASP A 82 24.66 -6.64 3.81
C ASP A 82 23.43 -6.84 4.71
N TYR A 83 23.42 -7.92 5.52
CA TYR A 83 22.36 -8.24 6.44
C TYR A 83 22.40 -7.34 7.69
N ASP A 84 21.26 -6.74 8.04
CA ASP A 84 21.13 -5.83 9.17
C ASP A 84 21.19 -6.50 10.56
N GLY A 85 21.21 -7.84 10.58
CA GLY A 85 21.21 -8.65 11.80
C GLY A 85 19.82 -8.95 12.37
N HIS A 86 18.75 -8.43 11.76
CA HIS A 86 17.36 -8.55 12.25
C HIS A 86 16.39 -9.00 11.17
N TRP A 87 16.18 -8.18 10.15
CA TRP A 87 15.11 -8.37 9.18
C TRP A 87 15.59 -8.74 7.79
N GLY A 88 16.66 -8.08 7.31
CA GLY A 88 17.09 -8.31 5.94
C GLY A 88 18.27 -7.48 5.48
N VAL A 89 18.34 -7.30 4.18
CA VAL A 89 19.37 -6.52 3.51
C VAL A 89 19.08 -5.03 3.70
N TYR A 90 20.09 -4.24 4.04
CA TYR A 90 19.98 -2.80 4.13
C TYR A 90 19.44 -2.16 2.85
N ASP A 91 18.47 -1.25 2.96
CA ASP A 91 17.73 -0.71 1.83
C ASP A 91 18.59 -0.10 0.74
N HIS A 92 19.63 0.71 1.06
CA HIS A 92 20.48 1.35 0.04
C HIS A 92 21.24 0.32 -0.82
N LYS A 93 21.62 -0.84 -0.25
CA LYS A 93 22.25 -1.96 -0.97
C LYS A 93 21.20 -2.69 -1.81
N PHE A 94 20.04 -2.97 -1.22
CA PHE A 94 18.98 -3.69 -1.90
C PHE A 94 18.37 -2.89 -3.04
N TYR A 95 18.20 -1.59 -2.90
CA TYR A 95 17.80 -0.67 -3.97
C TYR A 95 18.76 -0.70 -5.16
N ARG A 96 20.07 -0.70 -4.87
CA ARG A 96 21.07 -0.77 -5.92
C ARG A 96 20.96 -2.06 -6.71
N TRP A 97 20.92 -3.18 -6.02
CA TRP A 97 20.76 -4.51 -6.62
C TRP A 97 19.45 -4.65 -7.38
N PHE A 98 18.35 -4.16 -6.84
CA PHE A 98 17.06 -4.09 -7.50
C PHE A 98 17.14 -3.37 -8.85
N ALA A 99 17.74 -2.19 -8.89
CA ALA A 99 17.89 -1.42 -10.12
C ALA A 99 18.78 -2.15 -11.15
N GLU A 100 19.82 -2.86 -10.71
CA GLU A 100 20.67 -3.68 -11.56
C GLU A 100 19.92 -4.88 -12.14
N LYS A 101 19.07 -5.54 -11.34
CA LYS A 101 18.19 -6.60 -11.81
C LYS A 101 17.21 -6.15 -12.88
N MET A 102 16.61 -4.96 -12.72
CA MET A 102 15.70 -4.41 -13.71
C MET A 102 16.34 -4.21 -15.09
N ASN A 103 17.65 -3.94 -15.16
CA ASN A 103 18.37 -3.80 -16.45
C ASN A 103 18.35 -5.08 -17.30
N GLY A 104 18.24 -6.24 -16.67
CA GLY A 104 18.18 -7.55 -17.36
C GLY A 104 16.75 -8.07 -17.58
N MET A 105 15.71 -7.34 -17.18
CA MET A 105 14.34 -7.82 -17.30
C MET A 105 13.79 -7.67 -18.71
N LYS A 106 12.97 -8.65 -19.12
CA LYS A 106 12.19 -8.59 -20.34
C LYS A 106 11.18 -7.43 -20.24
N GLN A 107 11.16 -6.57 -21.24
CA GLN A 107 10.20 -5.47 -21.35
C GLN A 107 8.93 -5.90 -22.12
N PRO A 108 7.77 -5.31 -21.80
CA PRO A 108 7.54 -4.44 -20.64
C PRO A 108 7.61 -5.22 -19.33
N PHE A 109 7.97 -4.54 -18.23
CA PHE A 109 8.01 -5.18 -16.92
C PHE A 109 7.24 -4.39 -15.86
N PHE A 110 6.83 -5.10 -14.82
CA PHE A 110 6.25 -4.57 -13.59
C PHE A 110 7.03 -5.09 -12.39
N THR A 111 7.47 -4.22 -11.53
CA THR A 111 8.19 -4.62 -10.31
C THR A 111 7.56 -3.98 -9.08
N THR A 112 7.53 -4.73 -7.99
CA THR A 112 7.22 -4.21 -6.65
C THR A 112 8.44 -4.38 -5.77
N LEU A 113 8.85 -3.31 -5.10
CA LEU A 113 9.89 -3.35 -4.07
C LEU A 113 9.28 -2.99 -2.74
N PHE A 114 9.41 -3.89 -1.76
CA PHE A 114 9.02 -3.67 -0.38
C PHE A 114 10.28 -3.53 0.48
N THR A 115 10.50 -2.33 1.05
CA THR A 115 11.67 -1.97 1.85
C THR A 115 11.54 -2.44 3.29
N ILE A 116 12.64 -2.39 4.07
CA ILE A 116 12.67 -3.03 5.37
C ILE A 116 13.37 -2.20 6.46
N SER A 117 14.26 -1.27 6.11
CA SER A 117 15.15 -0.63 7.07
C SER A 117 14.47 0.35 8.03
N SER A 118 13.23 0.77 7.74
CA SER A 118 12.42 1.58 8.66
C SER A 118 11.69 0.77 9.73
N HIS A 119 11.90 -0.57 9.80
CA HIS A 119 11.29 -1.44 10.79
C HIS A 119 12.07 -1.42 12.11
N HIS A 120 11.36 -1.65 13.25
CA HIS A 120 12.03 -1.86 14.54
C HIS A 120 13.08 -2.99 14.43
N PRO A 121 14.30 -2.87 14.97
CA PRO A 121 14.78 -1.87 15.93
C PRO A 121 15.34 -0.57 15.32
N PHE A 122 14.99 -0.20 14.08
CA PHE A 122 15.35 1.05 13.43
C PHE A 122 16.86 1.20 13.23
N LYS A 123 17.53 0.12 12.85
CA LYS A 123 18.98 0.07 12.73
C LYS A 123 19.47 0.75 11.45
N VAL A 124 20.28 1.80 11.63
CA VAL A 124 21.03 2.43 10.54
C VAL A 124 22.37 1.71 10.37
N PRO A 125 22.88 1.48 9.13
CA PRO A 125 24.17 0.86 8.91
C PRO A 125 25.32 1.62 9.57
N ASP A 126 26.31 0.91 10.11
CA ASP A 126 27.45 1.51 10.82
C ASP A 126 28.25 2.48 9.92
N GLU A 127 28.27 2.27 8.61
CA GLU A 127 28.91 3.18 7.63
C GLU A 127 28.24 4.56 7.56
N PHE A 128 27.02 4.69 8.08
CA PHE A 128 26.27 5.95 8.16
C PHE A 128 26.10 6.45 9.59
N LYS A 129 26.87 5.89 10.55
CA LYS A 129 26.85 6.35 11.93
C LYS A 129 27.07 7.86 11.98
N ASP A 130 26.19 8.54 12.73
CA ASP A 130 26.20 9.99 12.92
C ASP A 130 25.99 10.85 11.64
N LYS A 131 25.60 10.23 10.52
CA LYS A 131 25.30 10.95 9.28
C LYS A 131 23.92 11.62 9.27
N PHE A 132 22.96 11.00 9.93
CA PHE A 132 21.57 11.45 9.92
C PHE A 132 21.17 12.13 11.23
N PRO A 133 20.19 13.06 11.19
CA PRO A 133 19.67 13.68 12.40
C PRO A 133 19.10 12.62 13.35
N LYS A 134 19.52 12.68 14.60
CA LYS A 134 18.93 11.89 15.69
C LYS A 134 17.82 12.71 16.33
N GLY A 135 16.63 12.15 16.42
CA GLY A 135 15.53 12.75 17.15
C GLY A 135 15.28 12.03 18.48
N ASP A 136 14.16 12.35 19.13
CA ASP A 136 13.77 11.76 20.42
C ASP A 136 13.38 10.27 20.32
N HIS A 137 13.26 9.74 19.09
CA HIS A 137 12.94 8.33 18.84
C HIS A 137 13.79 7.77 17.70
N PRO A 138 14.31 6.53 17.82
CA PRO A 138 15.20 5.92 16.81
C PRO A 138 14.62 5.85 15.40
N ILE A 139 13.29 5.79 15.23
CA ILE A 139 12.65 5.79 13.92
C ILE A 139 13.00 7.03 13.10
N LEU A 140 13.24 8.18 13.73
CA LEU A 140 13.51 9.43 13.00
C LEU A 140 14.83 9.34 12.24
N GLU A 141 15.87 8.77 12.84
CA GLU A 141 17.15 8.52 12.17
C GLU A 141 16.97 7.49 11.02
N SER A 142 16.17 6.42 11.25
CA SER A 142 15.93 5.40 10.24
C SER A 142 15.08 5.91 9.05
N ILE A 143 14.17 6.85 9.27
CA ILE A 143 13.44 7.54 8.19
C ILE A 143 14.38 8.37 7.35
N ALA A 144 15.28 9.15 7.97
CA ALA A 144 16.28 9.92 7.24
C ALA A 144 17.24 9.03 6.43
N TYR A 145 17.59 7.86 6.98
CA TYR A 145 18.34 6.84 6.23
C TYR A 145 17.53 6.25 5.07
N ALA A 146 16.24 5.94 5.27
CA ALA A 146 15.39 5.40 4.20
C ALA A 146 15.21 6.41 3.05
N ASP A 147 15.05 7.70 3.38
CA ASP A 147 15.02 8.80 2.39
C ASP A 147 16.34 8.87 1.60
N TYR A 148 17.48 8.80 2.29
CA TYR A 148 18.81 8.74 1.65
C TYR A 148 18.92 7.50 0.73
N ALA A 149 18.46 6.33 1.16
CA ALA A 149 18.49 5.12 0.35
C ALA A 149 17.63 5.28 -0.91
N LEU A 150 16.44 5.85 -0.79
CA LEU A 150 15.57 6.17 -1.93
C LEU A 150 16.22 7.22 -2.86
N HIS A 151 16.84 8.24 -2.31
CA HIS A 151 17.58 9.24 -3.09
C HIS A 151 18.67 8.58 -3.94
N THR A 152 19.49 7.72 -3.34
CA THR A 152 20.57 7.01 -4.08
C THR A 152 20.02 6.07 -5.16
N PHE A 153 18.85 5.46 -4.93
CA PHE A 153 18.17 4.70 -5.96
C PHE A 153 17.84 5.58 -7.18
N PHE A 154 17.26 6.76 -6.97
CA PHE A 154 16.90 7.66 -8.06
C PHE A 154 18.13 8.26 -8.76
N GLU A 155 19.21 8.54 -8.04
CA GLU A 155 20.48 8.95 -8.67
C GLU A 155 21.05 7.89 -9.63
N TYR A 156 20.84 6.63 -9.32
CA TYR A 156 21.22 5.52 -10.20
C TYR A 156 20.18 5.31 -11.30
N ALA A 157 18.91 5.26 -10.96
CA ALA A 157 17.80 4.96 -11.85
C ALA A 157 17.73 5.94 -13.03
N GLN A 158 17.94 7.25 -12.79
CA GLN A 158 17.89 8.26 -13.86
C GLN A 158 18.91 8.06 -14.98
N LYS A 159 19.92 7.23 -14.77
CA LYS A 159 20.94 6.87 -15.78
C LYS A 159 20.58 5.61 -16.57
N GLN A 160 19.45 4.97 -16.22
CA GLN A 160 19.06 3.71 -16.82
C GLN A 160 18.09 3.89 -17.99
N PRO A 161 18.12 3.01 -19.01
CA PRO A 161 17.29 3.16 -20.21
C PRO A 161 15.78 3.08 -19.96
N TRP A 162 15.35 2.42 -18.88
CA TRP A 162 13.94 2.29 -18.50
C TRP A 162 13.38 3.50 -17.76
N TYR A 163 14.20 4.37 -17.20
CA TYR A 163 13.77 5.43 -16.27
C TYR A 163 12.69 6.35 -16.83
N HIS A 164 12.89 6.89 -18.05
CA HIS A 164 11.96 7.84 -18.65
C HIS A 164 10.64 7.22 -19.14
N ASN A 165 10.58 5.87 -19.18
CA ASN A 165 9.37 5.15 -19.58
C ASN A 165 8.81 4.31 -18.43
N THR A 166 9.10 4.69 -17.18
CA THR A 166 8.62 4.01 -15.98
C THR A 166 7.69 4.91 -15.18
N LEU A 167 6.50 4.41 -14.85
CA LEU A 167 5.65 4.97 -13.82
C LEU A 167 6.12 4.45 -12.47
N PHE A 168 6.62 5.34 -11.63
CA PHE A 168 6.97 5.04 -10.24
C PHE A 168 5.76 5.32 -9.35
N VAL A 169 5.44 4.37 -8.48
CA VAL A 169 4.44 4.55 -7.43
C VAL A 169 5.12 4.32 -6.09
N ILE A 170 5.04 5.31 -5.21
CA ILE A 170 5.68 5.28 -3.90
C ILE A 170 4.62 5.49 -2.84
N THR A 171 4.56 4.60 -1.87
CA THR A 171 3.63 4.68 -0.73
C THR A 171 4.23 3.97 0.47
N ALA A 172 3.71 4.26 1.66
CA ALA A 172 3.99 3.43 2.83
C ALA A 172 3.00 2.26 2.92
N ASP A 173 3.40 1.18 3.57
CA ASP A 173 2.54 0.04 3.88
C ASP A 173 1.58 0.36 5.03
N HIS A 174 2.05 1.09 6.06
CA HIS A 174 1.29 1.64 7.17
C HIS A 174 2.05 2.77 7.86
N THR A 175 1.43 3.42 8.84
CA THR A 175 2.08 4.44 9.69
C THR A 175 3.03 3.80 10.70
N GLY A 176 4.06 4.56 11.10
CA GLY A 176 4.93 4.25 12.25
C GLY A 176 4.40 4.83 13.57
N PRO A 177 5.24 4.86 14.62
CA PRO A 177 4.96 5.58 15.85
C PRO A 177 4.65 7.06 15.58
N SER A 178 3.65 7.59 16.27
CA SER A 178 3.24 9.00 16.17
C SER A 178 3.73 9.80 17.37
N PHE A 179 3.98 11.09 17.12
CA PHE A 179 4.41 12.06 18.14
C PHE A 179 3.44 13.24 18.26
N THR A 180 2.29 13.15 17.60
CA THR A 180 1.25 14.20 17.63
C THR A 180 -0.13 13.58 17.75
N ALA A 181 -1.00 14.19 18.55
CA ALA A 181 -2.36 13.71 18.78
C ALA A 181 -3.19 13.50 17.51
N LYS A 182 -2.95 14.31 16.47
CA LYS A 182 -3.62 14.16 15.17
C LYS A 182 -3.42 12.75 14.56
N TYR A 183 -2.18 12.23 14.60
CA TYR A 183 -1.85 10.93 14.03
C TYR A 183 -2.11 9.74 14.97
N GLU A 184 -2.63 10.01 16.20
CA GLU A 184 -3.11 8.98 17.14
C GLU A 184 -4.62 8.75 17.02
N THR A 185 -5.34 9.61 16.29
CA THR A 185 -6.78 9.45 16.04
C THR A 185 -7.07 8.25 15.14
N ARG A 186 -8.32 7.77 15.15
CA ARG A 186 -8.80 6.70 14.26
C ARG A 186 -8.61 7.00 12.77
N LYS A 187 -8.50 8.26 12.37
CA LYS A 187 -8.11 8.69 11.03
C LYS A 187 -6.59 8.70 10.86
N GLY A 188 -5.90 9.38 11.74
CA GLY A 188 -4.47 9.67 11.63
C GLY A 188 -3.58 8.44 11.61
N ILE A 189 -3.96 7.36 12.32
CA ILE A 189 -3.23 6.09 12.32
C ILE A 189 -3.24 5.36 10.97
N TYR A 190 -3.98 5.85 9.97
CA TYR A 190 -4.01 5.34 8.59
C TYR A 190 -3.47 6.33 7.56
N GLU A 191 -3.08 7.53 7.99
CA GLU A 191 -2.71 8.62 7.08
C GLU A 191 -1.28 8.42 6.56
N ILE A 192 -1.16 8.02 5.29
CA ILE A 192 0.10 7.76 4.58
C ILE A 192 0.09 8.44 3.22
N PRO A 193 1.26 8.78 2.64
CA PRO A 193 1.34 9.37 1.30
C PRO A 193 1.18 8.31 0.21
N ILE A 194 0.63 8.74 -0.94
CA ILE A 194 0.69 8.01 -2.22
C ILE A 194 1.24 8.98 -3.27
N LEU A 195 2.33 8.62 -3.91
CA LEU A 195 2.98 9.40 -4.95
C LEU A 195 2.99 8.63 -6.27
N PHE A 196 2.57 9.27 -7.35
CA PHE A 196 2.74 8.81 -8.73
C PHE A 196 3.73 9.73 -9.44
N PHE A 197 4.79 9.17 -9.99
CA PHE A 197 5.84 9.91 -10.66
C PHE A 197 6.23 9.23 -11.98
N MET A 198 6.24 9.99 -13.06
CA MET A 198 6.79 9.55 -14.35
C MET A 198 7.57 10.71 -14.97
N PRO A 199 8.90 10.56 -15.16
CA PRO A 199 9.76 11.65 -15.61
C PRO A 199 9.28 12.26 -16.93
N GLY A 200 9.05 13.57 -16.93
CA GLY A 200 8.64 14.32 -18.12
C GLY A 200 7.21 14.07 -18.62
N LYS A 201 6.43 13.19 -17.97
CA LYS A 201 5.04 12.88 -18.38
C LYS A 201 4.00 13.29 -17.35
N LEU A 202 4.25 13.12 -16.07
CA LEU A 202 3.36 13.58 -15.02
C LEU A 202 3.84 14.93 -14.48
N GLN A 203 2.95 15.92 -14.46
CA GLN A 203 3.23 17.22 -13.86
C GLN A 203 3.01 17.16 -12.34
N PRO A 204 3.82 17.84 -11.54
CA PRO A 204 3.64 17.93 -10.09
C PRO A 204 2.25 18.50 -9.76
N LYS A 205 1.49 17.76 -8.96
CA LYS A 205 0.18 18.18 -8.47
C LYS A 205 -0.04 17.55 -7.10
N GLU A 206 -0.40 18.36 -6.13
CA GLU A 206 -0.92 17.88 -4.85
C GLU A 206 -2.43 17.66 -4.95
N ASP A 207 -2.91 16.53 -4.42
CA ASP A 207 -4.33 16.20 -4.34
C ASP A 207 -4.67 15.83 -2.89
N ASN A 208 -5.43 16.69 -2.22
CA ASN A 208 -5.88 16.55 -0.84
C ASN A 208 -7.23 15.83 -0.70
N SER A 209 -7.72 15.22 -1.78
CA SER A 209 -8.89 14.34 -1.72
C SER A 209 -8.58 13.05 -0.96
N VAL A 210 -9.63 12.41 -0.47
CA VAL A 210 -9.49 11.09 0.16
C VAL A 210 -8.98 10.07 -0.86
N ALA A 211 -7.97 9.31 -0.45
CA ALA A 211 -7.41 8.20 -1.21
C ALA A 211 -7.06 7.04 -0.27
N GLN A 212 -6.92 5.85 -0.81
CA GLN A 212 -6.52 4.66 -0.06
C GLN A 212 -5.56 3.79 -0.88
N GLN A 213 -4.81 2.92 -0.23
CA GLN A 213 -3.89 1.99 -0.89
C GLN A 213 -4.57 1.15 -1.98
N CYS A 214 -5.83 0.77 -1.77
CA CYS A 214 -6.63 0.03 -2.74
C CYS A 214 -6.86 0.77 -4.06
N ASP A 215 -6.67 2.08 -4.10
CA ASP A 215 -6.81 2.89 -5.31
C ASP A 215 -5.60 2.76 -6.25
N ILE A 216 -4.46 2.27 -5.75
CA ILE A 216 -3.22 2.18 -6.53
C ILE A 216 -3.39 1.26 -7.74
N MET A 217 -3.90 0.05 -7.53
CA MET A 217 -4.11 -0.91 -8.62
C MET A 217 -5.00 -0.36 -9.74
N PRO A 218 -6.25 0.10 -9.51
CA PRO A 218 -7.08 0.64 -10.58
C PRO A 218 -6.51 1.92 -11.19
N THR A 219 -5.72 2.70 -10.46
CA THR A 219 -5.04 3.89 -10.99
C THR A 219 -3.93 3.50 -11.97
N VAL A 220 -3.07 2.56 -11.60
CA VAL A 220 -1.99 2.05 -12.46
C VAL A 220 -2.56 1.41 -13.72
N LEU A 221 -3.55 0.52 -13.58
CA LEU A 221 -4.17 -0.15 -14.73
C LEU A 221 -4.92 0.84 -15.64
N GLY A 222 -5.58 1.82 -15.06
CA GLY A 222 -6.21 2.92 -15.81
C GLY A 222 -5.22 3.80 -16.54
N PHE A 223 -4.08 4.15 -15.91
CA PHE A 223 -3.00 4.92 -16.54
C PHE A 223 -2.39 4.18 -17.75
N LEU A 224 -2.23 2.85 -17.63
CA LEU A 224 -1.75 1.98 -18.69
C LEU A 224 -2.84 1.66 -19.74
N ASN A 225 -4.05 2.22 -19.60
CA ASN A 225 -5.18 2.01 -20.51
C ASN A 225 -5.59 0.52 -20.66
N ILE A 226 -5.45 -0.27 -19.61
CA ILE A 226 -5.89 -1.66 -19.58
C ILE A 226 -7.41 -1.71 -19.65
N LYS A 227 -7.95 -2.52 -20.58
CA LYS A 227 -9.39 -2.58 -20.88
C LYS A 227 -10.09 -3.82 -20.33
N GLN A 228 -9.34 -4.85 -20.02
CA GLN A 228 -9.94 -6.05 -19.46
C GLN A 228 -10.56 -5.79 -18.09
N PRO A 229 -11.67 -6.46 -17.75
CA PRO A 229 -12.27 -6.32 -16.44
C PRO A 229 -11.40 -6.94 -15.36
N PHE A 230 -11.41 -6.34 -14.17
CA PHE A 230 -10.75 -6.84 -12.97
C PHE A 230 -11.56 -6.50 -11.72
N VAL A 231 -11.31 -7.21 -10.62
CA VAL A 231 -11.89 -6.90 -9.30
C VAL A 231 -10.99 -5.92 -8.59
N ALA A 232 -11.56 -4.82 -8.08
CA ALA A 232 -10.88 -3.86 -7.22
C ALA A 232 -11.84 -3.29 -6.19
N PHE A 233 -11.33 -2.92 -5.01
CA PHE A 233 -12.08 -2.22 -3.96
C PHE A 233 -11.70 -0.73 -3.87
N GLY A 234 -10.83 -0.28 -4.73
CA GLY A 234 -10.45 1.11 -4.90
C GLY A 234 -10.93 1.70 -6.23
N ASN A 235 -10.59 2.94 -6.46
CA ASN A 235 -10.96 3.72 -7.63
C ASN A 235 -9.74 4.29 -8.35
N ASN A 236 -9.87 4.59 -9.64
CA ASN A 236 -8.81 5.27 -10.38
C ASN A 236 -8.69 6.73 -9.94
N LEU A 237 -7.59 7.09 -9.30
CA LEU A 237 -7.32 8.44 -8.79
C LEU A 237 -7.14 9.49 -9.90
N PHE A 238 -6.77 9.06 -11.11
CA PHE A 238 -6.65 9.97 -12.26
C PHE A 238 -7.99 10.25 -12.97
N ASN A 239 -9.05 9.52 -12.62
CA ASN A 239 -10.38 9.81 -13.12
C ASN A 239 -11.09 10.82 -12.17
N PRO A 240 -11.36 12.06 -12.63
CA PRO A 240 -11.98 13.08 -11.78
C PRO A 240 -13.41 12.75 -11.33
N SER A 241 -14.08 11.82 -12.04
CA SER A 241 -15.43 11.36 -11.70
C SER A 241 -15.44 10.20 -10.70
N SER A 242 -14.28 9.68 -10.28
CA SER A 242 -14.20 8.61 -9.29
C SER A 242 -14.65 9.10 -7.93
N LYS A 243 -15.48 8.29 -7.26
CA LYS A 243 -15.82 8.53 -5.84
C LYS A 243 -14.56 8.42 -4.99
N ARG A 244 -14.41 9.32 -4.03
CA ARG A 244 -13.28 9.36 -3.11
C ARG A 244 -13.73 8.86 -1.74
N PHE A 245 -13.15 7.77 -1.29
CA PHE A 245 -13.36 7.23 0.06
C PHE A 245 -12.18 6.37 0.49
N ALA A 246 -12.07 6.14 1.80
CA ALA A 246 -11.18 5.14 2.36
C ALA A 246 -11.95 4.30 3.38
N ALA A 247 -11.84 2.97 3.29
CA ALA A 247 -12.48 2.04 4.21
C ALA A 247 -11.44 1.29 5.03
N SER A 248 -11.69 1.11 6.32
CA SER A 248 -10.83 0.36 7.24
C SER A 248 -11.65 -0.39 8.29
N PHE A 249 -11.00 -1.36 8.95
CA PHE A 249 -11.55 -2.11 10.06
C PHE A 249 -10.53 -2.19 11.19
N LEU A 250 -10.97 -1.95 12.41
CA LEU A 250 -10.12 -2.03 13.59
C LEU A 250 -10.99 -2.23 14.84
N GLN A 251 -10.67 -3.28 15.62
CA GLN A 251 -11.34 -3.56 16.90
C GLN A 251 -12.88 -3.57 16.74
N ASP A 252 -13.38 -4.49 15.93
CA ASP A 252 -14.82 -4.70 15.65
C ASP A 252 -15.55 -3.48 15.07
N THR A 253 -14.82 -2.49 14.58
CA THR A 253 -15.40 -1.26 14.04
C THR A 253 -14.94 -1.02 12.61
N TYR A 254 -15.88 -1.01 11.68
CA TYR A 254 -15.68 -0.53 10.33
C TYR A 254 -15.69 1.00 10.31
N GLN A 255 -14.86 1.56 9.46
CA GLN A 255 -14.79 3.01 9.28
C GLN A 255 -14.79 3.32 7.78
N LEU A 256 -15.51 4.38 7.40
CA LEU A 256 -15.41 4.97 6.08
C LEU A 256 -15.14 6.46 6.22
N ILE A 257 -14.19 6.95 5.43
CA ILE A 257 -13.89 8.36 5.28
C ILE A 257 -14.29 8.75 3.87
N SER A 258 -15.16 9.75 3.75
CA SER A 258 -15.50 10.46 2.51
C SER A 258 -14.95 11.89 2.55
N ASP A 259 -15.27 12.71 1.56
CA ASP A 259 -14.90 14.13 1.59
C ASP A 259 -15.61 14.91 2.71
N ASP A 260 -16.81 14.50 3.08
CA ASP A 260 -17.65 15.21 4.07
C ASP A 260 -17.51 14.65 5.48
N TYR A 261 -17.51 13.31 5.60
CA TYR A 261 -17.63 12.65 6.89
C TYR A 261 -16.63 11.50 7.07
N LEU A 262 -16.28 11.28 8.32
CA LEU A 262 -15.77 10.01 8.81
C LEU A 262 -16.88 9.37 9.63
N ILE A 263 -17.29 8.15 9.26
CA ILE A 263 -18.29 7.38 9.99
C ILE A 263 -17.70 6.11 10.58
N GLN A 264 -18.23 5.65 11.71
CA GLN A 264 -17.88 4.40 12.37
C GLN A 264 -19.12 3.52 12.53
N PHE A 265 -18.98 2.23 12.16
CA PHE A 265 -20.08 1.27 12.06
C PHE A 265 -19.66 -0.08 12.65
N ASP A 266 -20.48 -0.68 13.52
CA ASP A 266 -20.16 -1.97 14.17
C ASP A 266 -20.61 -3.21 13.36
N GLY A 267 -21.12 -3.03 12.15
CA GLY A 267 -21.73 -4.07 11.33
C GLY A 267 -23.24 -4.10 11.39
N THR A 268 -23.85 -3.42 12.38
CA THR A 268 -25.31 -3.32 12.60
C THR A 268 -25.77 -1.88 12.69
N HIS A 269 -25.09 -1.07 13.51
CA HIS A 269 -25.48 0.31 13.84
C HIS A 269 -24.36 1.30 13.51
N LEU A 270 -24.74 2.50 13.09
CA LEU A 270 -23.84 3.64 13.06
C LEU A 270 -23.52 4.04 14.51
N LEU A 271 -22.23 4.11 14.84
CA LEU A 271 -21.75 4.45 16.18
C LEU A 271 -21.44 5.92 16.33
N ASN A 272 -20.67 6.45 15.38
CA ASN A 272 -20.19 7.83 15.40
C ASN A 272 -20.09 8.39 13.98
N ALA A 273 -20.18 9.73 13.86
CA ALA A 273 -19.88 10.47 12.66
C ALA A 273 -19.15 11.77 13.00
N TYR A 274 -18.15 12.15 12.17
CA TYR A 274 -17.32 13.32 12.39
C TYR A 274 -17.18 14.13 11.11
N ARG A 275 -17.21 15.46 11.21
CA ARG A 275 -16.79 16.38 10.14
C ARG A 275 -15.27 16.55 10.16
N TRP A 276 -14.56 15.50 9.83
CA TRP A 276 -13.11 15.34 10.06
C TRP A 276 -12.23 16.44 9.45
N ARG A 277 -12.66 17.11 8.36
CA ARG A 277 -11.91 18.24 7.79
C ARG A 277 -11.94 19.49 8.66
N LYS A 278 -12.85 19.56 9.64
CA LYS A 278 -13.00 20.66 10.61
C LYS A 278 -12.69 20.22 12.04
N ASP A 279 -12.39 18.96 12.25
CA ASP A 279 -12.15 18.33 13.55
C ASP A 279 -11.04 17.28 13.42
N ASP A 280 -9.80 17.77 13.35
CA ASP A 280 -8.61 16.91 13.14
C ASP A 280 -8.41 15.85 14.24
N LEU A 281 -8.93 16.13 15.45
CA LEU A 281 -8.80 15.24 16.60
C LEU A 281 -10.04 14.36 16.82
N LEU A 282 -11.09 14.47 15.98
CA LEU A 282 -12.32 13.70 16.06
C LEU A 282 -13.00 13.80 17.44
N LEU A 283 -13.04 15.01 18.01
CA LEU A 283 -13.59 15.28 19.34
C LEU A 283 -15.11 15.51 19.32
N THR A 284 -15.67 15.94 18.19
CA THR A 284 -17.06 16.31 18.06
C THR A 284 -17.83 15.26 17.26
N ASN A 285 -18.45 14.30 17.97
CA ASN A 285 -19.39 13.38 17.34
C ASN A 285 -20.66 14.15 16.93
N VAL A 286 -20.95 14.16 15.62
CA VAL A 286 -22.15 14.81 15.08
C VAL A 286 -23.31 13.84 14.85
N PHE A 287 -23.15 12.56 15.14
CA PHE A 287 -24.20 11.56 15.12
C PHE A 287 -25.09 11.70 16.39
N ASN A 288 -26.39 11.81 16.20
CA ASN A 288 -27.37 12.02 17.25
C ASN A 288 -28.46 10.93 17.31
N GLY A 289 -28.21 9.78 16.65
CA GLY A 289 -29.16 8.68 16.55
C GLY A 289 -30.00 8.68 15.25
N ASP A 290 -29.85 9.69 14.39
CA ASP A 290 -30.47 9.75 13.07
C ASP A 290 -29.43 9.44 11.98
N ASP A 291 -29.59 8.32 11.30
CA ASP A 291 -28.70 7.88 10.21
C ASP A 291 -28.90 8.68 8.91
N THR A 292 -30.00 9.41 8.78
CA THR A 292 -30.40 10.07 7.52
C THR A 292 -29.30 10.94 6.90
N PRO A 293 -28.56 11.76 7.65
CA PRO A 293 -27.49 12.60 7.10
C PRO A 293 -26.29 11.80 6.56
N PHE A 294 -26.14 10.54 6.95
CA PHE A 294 -24.96 9.68 6.68
C PHE A 294 -25.26 8.49 5.78
N LEU A 295 -26.47 8.41 5.20
CA LEU A 295 -26.94 7.26 4.40
C LEU A 295 -26.04 6.97 3.20
N ASN A 296 -25.44 7.99 2.58
CA ASN A 296 -24.56 7.80 1.44
C ASN A 296 -23.27 7.05 1.86
N GLU A 297 -22.63 7.48 2.94
CA GLU A 297 -21.43 6.87 3.51
C GLU A 297 -21.75 5.49 4.05
N LEU A 298 -22.84 5.35 4.79
CA LEU A 298 -23.25 4.10 5.41
C LEU A 298 -23.61 3.03 4.38
N ASN A 299 -24.36 3.37 3.33
CA ASN A 299 -24.68 2.46 2.25
C ASN A 299 -23.43 2.07 1.44
N THR A 300 -22.52 3.03 1.22
CA THR A 300 -21.23 2.74 0.57
C THR A 300 -20.42 1.76 1.40
N LEU A 301 -20.29 1.99 2.71
CA LEU A 301 -19.55 1.09 3.61
C LEU A 301 -20.19 -0.30 3.67
N LYS A 302 -21.51 -0.39 3.83
CA LYS A 302 -22.25 -1.67 3.82
C LYS A 302 -22.05 -2.43 2.50
N ALA A 303 -22.08 -1.74 1.37
CA ALA A 303 -21.84 -2.36 0.06
C ALA A 303 -20.39 -2.89 -0.07
N ILE A 304 -19.40 -2.14 0.42
CA ILE A 304 -17.99 -2.59 0.44
C ILE A 304 -17.85 -3.85 1.28
N ILE A 305 -18.36 -3.84 2.51
CA ILE A 305 -18.33 -5.01 3.42
C ILE A 305 -19.01 -6.21 2.79
N GLN A 306 -20.21 -6.03 2.24
CA GLN A 306 -20.96 -7.10 1.59
C GLN A 306 -20.20 -7.69 0.39
N GLN A 307 -19.66 -6.85 -0.49
CA GLN A 307 -18.90 -7.29 -1.65
C GLN A 307 -17.61 -8.00 -1.25
N PHE A 308 -16.90 -7.46 -0.26
CA PHE A 308 -15.69 -8.07 0.27
C PHE A 308 -15.97 -9.47 0.81
N ASN A 309 -16.91 -9.59 1.75
CA ASN A 309 -17.27 -10.87 2.35
C ASN A 309 -17.79 -11.87 1.29
N HIS A 310 -18.67 -11.43 0.38
CA HIS A 310 -19.19 -12.31 -0.68
C HIS A 310 -18.06 -12.84 -1.57
N ARG A 311 -17.12 -11.97 -1.96
CA ARG A 311 -16.03 -12.37 -2.86
C ARG A 311 -14.99 -13.24 -2.18
N VAL A 312 -14.63 -12.94 -0.94
CA VAL A 312 -13.70 -13.74 -0.14
C VAL A 312 -14.25 -15.12 0.13
N LEU A 313 -15.49 -15.21 0.66
CA LEU A 313 -16.13 -16.47 1.01
C LEU A 313 -16.42 -17.38 -0.21
N ASN A 314 -16.62 -16.82 -1.38
CA ASN A 314 -16.95 -17.57 -2.60
C ASN A 314 -15.79 -17.69 -3.59
N ASN A 315 -14.56 -17.31 -3.17
CA ASN A 315 -13.36 -17.33 -4.02
C ASN A 315 -13.57 -16.55 -5.35
N ARG A 316 -14.09 -15.32 -5.27
CA ARG A 316 -14.43 -14.46 -6.41
C ARG A 316 -13.64 -13.15 -6.42
N LEU A 317 -12.38 -13.18 -5.96
CA LEU A 317 -11.48 -12.04 -5.98
C LEU A 317 -10.78 -11.82 -7.33
N ALA A 318 -11.08 -12.67 -8.31
CA ALA A 318 -10.70 -12.47 -9.71
C ALA A 318 -11.94 -12.55 -10.60
N VAL A 319 -11.88 -11.86 -11.73
CA VAL A 319 -12.84 -12.09 -12.82
C VAL A 319 -12.54 -13.46 -13.43
N THR A 320 -13.55 -14.29 -13.54
CA THR A 320 -13.46 -15.56 -14.28
C THR A 320 -13.68 -15.25 -15.76
N PRO A 321 -12.85 -15.78 -16.66
CA PRO A 321 -13.05 -15.66 -18.12
C PRO A 321 -14.41 -16.14 -18.57
#